data_d076f6cb893b9229da2678b29065a1a6
#
_entry.id   d076f6cb893b9229da2678b29065a1a6
#
_cell.length_a   1.000
_cell.length_b   1.000
_cell.length_c   1.000
_cell.angle_alpha   90.00
_cell.angle_beta   90.00
_cell.angle_gamma   90.00
#
_symmetry.space_group_name_H-M   'P 1'
#
loop_
_entity.id
_entity.type
_entity.pdbx_description
1 polymer ?
#
loop_
_entity_poly.entity_id
_entity_poly.type
_entity_poly.pdbx_seq_one_letter_code
_entity_poly.pdbx_strand_id
1 'polypeptide(L)'
;MNQYSIFIKFRNKRYNYNKMVWQKEISLPSFKKGFHLITPLIISELPHLPETGILNILVKHTSAGITLNENADPDVRIDFEKFISNLIPENHPLYSHILEGSDDMPAHIKSSLFGQSLNIPITNHRLNLGTWQGIYFCEFRNYGGRRQIIMTIIS
;
A
#
# COMPACT_ATOMS: atom_id res chain seq x y z
N MET A 1 15.08 49.68 -21.66
CA MET A 1 15.00 48.59 -20.68
C MET A 1 13.53 48.40 -20.31
N ASN A 2 12.85 47.42 -20.92
CA ASN A 2 11.43 47.17 -20.64
C ASN A 2 11.33 46.02 -19.64
N GLN A 3 10.87 46.35 -18.39
CA GLN A 3 10.48 45.36 -17.41
C GLN A 3 9.09 44.86 -17.76
N TYR A 4 8.99 43.58 -18.15
CA TYR A 4 7.70 42.92 -18.29
C TYR A 4 7.24 42.44 -16.90
N SER A 5 6.33 43.17 -16.25
CA SER A 5 5.59 42.72 -15.11
C SER A 5 4.54 41.70 -15.55
N ILE A 6 4.73 40.43 -15.25
CA ILE A 6 3.71 39.42 -15.42
C ILE A 6 2.75 39.54 -14.25
N PHE A 7 1.59 40.18 -14.46
CA PHE A 7 0.50 40.16 -13.50
C PHE A 7 -0.27 38.84 -13.62
N ILE A 8 0.00 37.87 -12.73
CA ILE A 8 -0.87 36.70 -12.58
C ILE A 8 -2.09 37.13 -11.78
N LYS A 9 -3.22 37.33 -12.45
CA LYS A 9 -4.52 37.51 -11.80
C LYS A 9 -4.96 36.19 -11.21
N PHE A 10 -4.76 35.97 -9.94
CA PHE A 10 -5.45 34.92 -9.21
C PHE A 10 -6.93 35.29 -9.13
N ARG A 11 -7.80 34.58 -9.86
CA ARG A 11 -9.22 34.63 -9.61
C ARG A 11 -9.46 34.10 -8.20
N ASN A 12 -9.92 34.97 -7.28
CA ASN A 12 -10.39 34.57 -5.95
C ASN A 12 -11.66 33.70 -6.08
N LYS A 13 -11.50 32.43 -6.45
CA LYS A 13 -12.51 31.41 -6.15
C LYS A 13 -12.38 31.16 -4.65
N ARG A 14 -13.40 31.55 -3.87
CA ARG A 14 -13.55 31.04 -2.50
C ARG A 14 -13.79 29.53 -2.63
N TYR A 15 -12.75 28.75 -2.44
CA TYR A 15 -12.88 27.30 -2.30
C TYR A 15 -13.41 27.07 -0.88
N ASN A 16 -14.67 26.63 -0.80
CA ASN A 16 -15.19 26.04 0.43
C ASN A 16 -14.46 24.69 0.61
N TYR A 17 -13.37 24.70 1.32
CA TYR A 17 -12.67 23.47 1.73
C TYR A 17 -13.46 22.84 2.88
N ASN A 18 -14.50 22.10 2.56
CA ASN A 18 -14.96 21.06 3.47
C ASN A 18 -13.89 19.94 3.45
N LYS A 19 -12.80 20.14 4.18
CA LYS A 19 -11.79 19.10 4.40
C LYS A 19 -12.48 17.92 5.07
N MET A 20 -12.68 16.85 4.34
CA MET A 20 -13.12 15.60 4.92
C MET A 20 -11.90 14.71 5.15
N VAL A 21 -11.67 14.37 6.41
CA VAL A 21 -10.72 13.32 6.79
C VAL A 21 -11.53 12.17 7.36
N TRP A 22 -11.43 11.02 6.71
CA TRP A 22 -11.97 9.77 7.23
C TRP A 22 -10.82 8.81 7.53
N GLN A 23 -10.94 8.08 8.64
CA GLN A 23 -9.93 7.09 9.01
C GLN A 23 -10.57 5.86 9.63
N LYS A 24 -10.07 4.69 9.25
CA LYS A 24 -10.50 3.40 9.80
C LYS A 24 -9.32 2.45 9.92
N GLU A 25 -9.18 1.85 11.08
CA GLU A 25 -8.27 0.72 11.29
C GLU A 25 -9.05 -0.58 11.16
N ILE A 26 -8.46 -1.56 10.46
CA ILE A 26 -9.02 -2.90 10.33
C ILE A 26 -7.96 -3.96 10.60
N SER A 27 -8.42 -5.12 11.02
CA SER A 27 -7.58 -6.31 11.17
C SER A 27 -7.80 -7.23 9.97
N LEU A 28 -6.77 -7.40 9.17
CA LEU A 28 -6.79 -8.35 8.07
C LEU A 28 -6.90 -9.79 8.61
N PRO A 29 -7.50 -10.72 7.86
CA PRO A 29 -7.41 -12.14 8.18
C PRO A 29 -5.95 -12.58 8.20
N SER A 30 -5.66 -13.70 8.85
CA SER A 30 -4.34 -14.30 8.78
C SER A 30 -4.11 -14.83 7.36
N PHE A 31 -3.03 -14.37 6.73
CA PHE A 31 -2.57 -14.83 5.44
C PHE A 31 -1.37 -15.76 5.58
N LYS A 32 -1.21 -16.71 4.66
CA LYS A 32 0.05 -17.44 4.49
C LYS A 32 1.11 -16.49 3.92
N LYS A 33 2.37 -16.85 4.03
CA LYS A 33 3.45 -16.15 3.34
C LYS A 33 3.16 -16.05 1.85
N GLY A 34 3.36 -14.84 1.27
CA GLY A 34 3.10 -14.56 -0.15
C GLY A 34 2.40 -13.23 -0.40
N PHE A 35 1.93 -13.07 -1.63
CA PHE A 35 1.29 -11.85 -2.15
C PHE A 35 -0.22 -12.08 -2.32
N HIS A 36 -1.02 -11.30 -1.60
CA HIS A 36 -2.47 -11.49 -1.50
C HIS A 36 -3.22 -10.28 -2.04
N LEU A 37 -4.05 -10.50 -3.06
CA LEU A 37 -4.93 -9.46 -3.58
C LEU A 37 -5.98 -9.10 -2.52
N ILE A 38 -5.94 -7.87 -2.03
CA ILE A 38 -6.87 -7.36 -1.02
C ILE A 38 -7.75 -6.22 -1.53
N THR A 39 -7.71 -5.90 -2.81
CA THR A 39 -8.53 -4.81 -3.38
C THR A 39 -10.01 -4.92 -3.02
N PRO A 40 -10.69 -6.09 -3.17
CA PRO A 40 -12.09 -6.23 -2.82
C PRO A 40 -12.35 -5.98 -1.32
N LEU A 41 -11.44 -6.46 -0.45
CA LEU A 41 -11.52 -6.26 0.98
C LEU A 41 -11.39 -4.76 1.33
N ILE A 42 -10.42 -4.07 0.73
CA ILE A 42 -10.25 -2.63 0.94
C ILE A 42 -11.52 -1.89 0.52
N ILE A 43 -12.03 -2.15 -0.69
CA ILE A 43 -13.23 -1.48 -1.21
C ILE A 43 -14.44 -1.70 -0.29
N SER A 44 -14.64 -2.91 0.24
CA SER A 44 -15.77 -3.22 1.13
C SER A 44 -15.74 -2.47 2.47
N GLU A 45 -14.56 -2.00 2.87
CA GLU A 45 -14.36 -1.28 4.14
C GLU A 45 -14.38 0.25 4.01
N LEU A 46 -14.36 0.77 2.75
CA LEU A 46 -14.36 2.19 2.48
C LEU A 46 -15.77 2.79 2.59
N PRO A 47 -15.90 4.07 3.02
CA PRO A 47 -17.16 4.81 2.95
C PRO A 47 -17.48 5.19 1.50
N HIS A 48 -18.58 5.93 1.30
CA HIS A 48 -18.79 6.62 0.02
C HIS A 48 -17.59 7.53 -0.27
N LEU A 49 -16.92 7.29 -1.41
CA LEU A 49 -15.72 8.02 -1.76
C LEU A 49 -16.03 9.45 -2.22
N PRO A 50 -15.18 10.45 -1.90
CA PRO A 50 -15.30 11.80 -2.42
C PRO A 50 -15.08 11.83 -3.94
N GLU A 51 -15.50 12.91 -4.61
CA GLU A 51 -15.23 13.11 -6.04
C GLU A 51 -13.73 13.07 -6.35
N THR A 52 -12.92 13.72 -5.50
CA THR A 52 -11.45 13.72 -5.58
C THR A 52 -10.84 13.61 -4.19
N GLY A 53 -9.67 12.99 -4.12
CA GLY A 53 -8.96 12.83 -2.87
C GLY A 53 -7.82 11.82 -2.97
N ILE A 54 -7.30 11.43 -1.83
CA ILE A 54 -6.26 10.41 -1.71
C ILE A 54 -6.68 9.42 -0.63
N LEU A 55 -6.65 8.13 -0.98
CA LEU A 55 -6.65 7.04 -0.01
C LEU A 55 -5.19 6.71 0.33
N ASN A 56 -4.83 6.89 1.59
CA ASN A 56 -3.60 6.33 2.16
C ASN A 56 -3.93 5.03 2.89
N ILE A 57 -3.10 4.01 2.70
CA ILE A 57 -3.16 2.74 3.45
C ILE A 57 -1.80 2.54 4.11
N LEU A 58 -1.76 2.30 5.40
CA LEU A 58 -0.55 1.99 6.17
C LEU A 58 -0.67 0.62 6.81
N VAL A 59 0.29 -0.26 6.56
CA VAL A 59 0.50 -1.54 7.27
C VAL A 59 1.27 -1.25 8.56
N LYS A 60 0.68 -1.57 9.70
CA LYS A 60 1.25 -1.27 11.04
C LYS A 60 2.19 -2.37 11.54
N HIS A 61 2.99 -2.94 10.64
CA HIS A 61 3.91 -4.05 10.94
C HIS A 61 5.24 -3.89 10.21
N THR A 62 6.31 -4.39 10.80
CA THR A 62 7.67 -4.32 10.26
C THR A 62 8.08 -5.55 9.44
N SER A 63 7.22 -6.56 9.36
CA SER A 63 7.48 -7.83 8.66
C SER A 63 6.40 -8.18 7.62
N ALA A 64 5.64 -7.17 7.20
CA ALA A 64 4.66 -7.24 6.12
C ALA A 64 4.72 -5.95 5.30
N GLY A 65 4.20 -5.97 4.08
CA GLY A 65 4.21 -4.81 3.19
C GLY A 65 2.91 -4.67 2.41
N ILE A 66 2.85 -3.62 1.59
CA ILE A 66 1.72 -3.37 0.69
C ILE A 66 2.25 -2.81 -0.63
N THR A 67 1.69 -3.29 -1.76
CA THR A 67 2.11 -2.82 -3.08
C THR A 67 0.97 -2.82 -4.09
N LEU A 68 1.19 -2.18 -5.23
CA LEU A 68 0.36 -2.32 -6.42
C LEU A 68 1.06 -3.24 -7.40
N ASN A 69 0.34 -4.20 -7.93
CA ASN A 69 0.85 -5.08 -8.97
C ASN A 69 -0.28 -5.57 -9.88
N GLU A 70 0.07 -6.32 -10.91
CA GLU A 70 -0.88 -6.88 -11.85
C GLU A 70 -1.87 -7.85 -11.17
N ASN A 71 -3.13 -7.74 -11.56
CA ASN A 71 -4.24 -8.53 -11.05
C ASN A 71 -4.89 -9.42 -12.13
N ALA A 72 -4.34 -9.51 -13.34
CA ALA A 72 -4.91 -10.29 -14.42
C ALA A 72 -4.37 -11.70 -14.45
N ASP A 73 -3.04 -11.87 -14.47
CA ASP A 73 -2.37 -13.15 -14.58
C ASP A 73 -1.96 -13.69 -13.19
N PRO A 74 -2.49 -14.88 -12.78
CA PRO A 74 -2.08 -15.51 -11.52
C PRO A 74 -0.60 -15.87 -11.47
N ASP A 75 0.05 -16.14 -12.59
CA ASP A 75 1.46 -16.55 -12.66
C ASP A 75 2.39 -15.39 -12.22
N VAL A 76 1.98 -14.14 -12.46
CA VAL A 76 2.73 -12.97 -11.97
C VAL A 76 2.95 -13.04 -10.45
N ARG A 77 1.96 -13.45 -9.68
CA ARG A 77 2.07 -13.57 -8.21
C ARG A 77 3.01 -14.71 -7.80
N ILE A 78 2.92 -15.83 -8.52
CA ILE A 78 3.73 -17.02 -8.26
C ILE A 78 5.20 -16.74 -8.55
N ASP A 79 5.47 -16.15 -9.69
CA ASP A 79 6.84 -15.82 -10.12
C ASP A 79 7.45 -14.73 -9.22
N PHE A 80 6.64 -13.74 -8.86
CA PHE A 80 7.06 -12.66 -7.98
C PHE A 80 7.47 -13.19 -6.59
N GLU A 81 6.66 -14.08 -6.00
CA GLU A 81 7.00 -14.72 -4.72
C GLU A 81 8.28 -15.55 -4.80
N LYS A 82 8.41 -16.40 -5.84
CA LYS A 82 9.60 -17.24 -6.05
C LYS A 82 10.85 -16.39 -6.21
N PHE A 83 10.78 -15.36 -7.06
CA PHE A 83 11.91 -14.47 -7.32
C PHE A 83 12.35 -13.73 -6.07
N ILE A 84 11.43 -13.12 -5.34
CA ILE A 84 11.72 -12.36 -4.12
C ILE A 84 12.22 -13.28 -3.00
N SER A 85 11.68 -14.48 -2.89
CA SER A 85 12.17 -15.46 -1.88
C SER A 85 13.58 -15.96 -2.17
N ASN A 86 13.96 -16.05 -3.46
CA ASN A 86 15.32 -16.40 -3.86
C ASN A 86 16.28 -15.20 -3.71
N LEU A 87 15.84 -13.99 -3.98
CA LEU A 87 16.66 -12.79 -3.85
C LEU A 87 17.00 -12.47 -2.38
N ILE A 88 16.04 -12.70 -1.47
CA ILE A 88 16.18 -12.45 -0.04
C ILE A 88 15.83 -13.75 0.70
N PRO A 89 16.76 -14.73 0.69
CA PRO A 89 16.52 -16.06 1.24
C PRO A 89 16.51 -16.07 2.76
N GLU A 90 15.89 -17.08 3.34
CA GLU A 90 16.06 -17.42 4.75
C GLU A 90 17.47 -17.94 5.02
N ASN A 91 17.93 -17.86 6.27
CA ASN A 91 19.23 -18.39 6.71
C ASN A 91 20.45 -17.82 5.94
N HIS A 92 20.36 -16.58 5.42
CA HIS A 92 21.50 -15.97 4.76
C HIS A 92 22.63 -15.69 5.77
N PRO A 93 23.93 -16.02 5.45
CA PRO A 93 25.03 -15.94 6.41
C PRO A 93 25.35 -14.54 6.93
N LEU A 94 24.86 -13.48 6.28
CA LEU A 94 25.02 -12.10 6.74
C LEU A 94 23.97 -11.67 7.79
N TYR A 95 22.99 -12.51 8.10
CA TYR A 95 21.98 -12.16 9.10
C TYR A 95 22.51 -12.38 10.51
N SER A 96 22.40 -11.34 11.34
CA SER A 96 22.68 -11.41 12.79
C SER A 96 21.38 -11.54 13.60
N HIS A 97 20.23 -11.14 13.03
CA HIS A 97 18.92 -11.24 13.65
C HIS A 97 18.31 -12.62 13.36
N ILE A 98 18.51 -13.59 14.26
CA ILE A 98 18.20 -15.00 14.02
C ILE A 98 17.33 -15.64 15.11
N LEU A 99 17.03 -14.94 16.21
CA LEU A 99 16.35 -15.53 17.37
C LEU A 99 14.85 -15.70 17.16
N GLU A 100 14.22 -14.94 16.28
CA GLU A 100 12.78 -14.95 16.02
C GLU A 100 12.36 -15.85 14.85
N GLY A 101 13.29 -16.65 14.34
CA GLY A 101 13.08 -17.59 13.24
C GLY A 101 13.83 -17.20 11.97
N SER A 102 14.00 -18.17 11.07
CA SER A 102 14.75 -17.99 9.82
C SER A 102 14.12 -17.01 8.85
N ASP A 103 12.80 -16.83 8.95
CA ASP A 103 11.99 -15.98 8.08
C ASP A 103 11.87 -14.52 8.58
N ASP A 104 12.38 -14.21 9.79
CA ASP A 104 12.13 -12.88 10.39
C ASP A 104 13.01 -11.79 9.75
N MET A 105 14.32 -11.93 9.74
CA MET A 105 15.18 -10.93 9.09
C MET A 105 14.86 -10.72 7.60
N PRO A 106 14.66 -11.79 6.80
CA PRO A 106 14.15 -11.63 5.43
C PRO A 106 12.82 -10.86 5.35
N ALA A 107 11.92 -11.06 6.29
CA ALA A 107 10.64 -10.34 6.31
C ALA A 107 10.82 -8.84 6.57
N HIS A 108 11.74 -8.45 7.48
CA HIS A 108 12.06 -7.03 7.70
C HIS A 108 12.66 -6.37 6.47
N ILE A 109 13.58 -7.04 5.77
CA ILE A 109 14.19 -6.52 4.54
C ILE A 109 13.13 -6.37 3.45
N LYS A 110 12.32 -7.42 3.22
CA LYS A 110 11.23 -7.39 2.23
C LYS A 110 10.22 -6.28 2.55
N SER A 111 9.80 -6.16 3.81
CA SER A 111 8.89 -5.11 4.26
C SER A 111 9.41 -3.70 3.95
N SER A 112 10.70 -3.47 4.16
CA SER A 112 11.35 -2.19 3.86
C SER A 112 11.46 -1.91 2.36
N LEU A 113 11.69 -2.93 1.54
CA LEU A 113 11.81 -2.79 0.09
C LEU A 113 10.44 -2.58 -0.60
N PHE A 114 9.41 -3.31 -0.17
CA PHE A 114 8.05 -3.18 -0.71
C PHE A 114 7.32 -1.94 -0.18
N GLY A 115 7.73 -1.46 0.99
CA GLY A 115 7.08 -0.38 1.69
C GLY A 115 5.87 -0.85 2.50
N GLN A 116 5.47 0.01 3.43
CA GLN A 116 4.37 -0.22 4.36
C GLN A 116 3.18 0.68 4.09
N SER A 117 3.25 1.55 3.08
CA SER A 117 2.14 2.44 2.75
C SER A 117 1.95 2.62 1.26
N LEU A 118 0.69 2.84 0.87
CA LEU A 118 0.28 3.23 -0.47
C LEU A 118 -0.51 4.53 -0.42
N ASN A 119 -0.34 5.35 -1.45
CA ASN A 119 -1.20 6.48 -1.74
C ASN A 119 -1.90 6.24 -3.08
N ILE A 120 -3.22 6.17 -3.06
CA ILE A 120 -4.04 5.89 -4.24
C ILE A 120 -4.94 7.10 -4.49
N PRO A 121 -4.84 7.76 -5.65
CA PRO A 121 -5.75 8.85 -6.00
C PRO A 121 -7.21 8.36 -6.06
N ILE A 122 -8.13 9.21 -5.63
CA ILE A 122 -9.57 9.05 -5.82
C ILE A 122 -10.00 10.02 -6.91
N THR A 123 -10.71 9.53 -7.91
CA THR A 123 -11.23 10.32 -9.03
C THR A 123 -12.64 9.83 -9.38
N ASN A 124 -13.59 10.75 -9.50
CA ASN A 124 -14.98 10.44 -9.82
C ASN A 124 -15.55 9.35 -8.89
N HIS A 125 -15.36 9.50 -7.59
CA HIS A 125 -15.84 8.58 -6.54
C HIS A 125 -15.30 7.14 -6.64
N ARG A 126 -14.12 6.95 -7.23
CA ARG A 126 -13.48 5.62 -7.39
C ARG A 126 -11.99 5.71 -7.10
N LEU A 127 -11.40 4.60 -6.66
CA LEU A 127 -9.95 4.46 -6.62
C LEU A 127 -9.41 4.48 -8.05
N ASN A 128 -8.53 5.43 -8.35
CA ASN A 128 -7.94 5.61 -9.68
C ASN A 128 -6.76 4.66 -9.89
N LEU A 129 -7.07 3.37 -9.96
CA LEU A 129 -6.11 2.31 -10.28
C LEU A 129 -6.06 2.10 -11.80
N GLY A 130 -4.89 1.73 -12.31
CA GLY A 130 -4.74 1.26 -13.69
C GLY A 130 -5.52 -0.04 -13.93
N THR A 131 -5.85 -0.33 -15.19
CA THR A 131 -6.69 -1.47 -15.60
C THR A 131 -6.25 -2.80 -15.01
N TRP A 132 -4.95 -3.01 -14.92
CA TRP A 132 -4.35 -4.25 -14.42
C TRP A 132 -3.90 -4.17 -12.96
N GLN A 133 -4.01 -3.00 -12.32
CA GLN A 133 -3.52 -2.83 -10.95
C GLN A 133 -4.49 -3.40 -9.92
N GLY A 134 -3.92 -4.11 -8.96
CA GLY A 134 -4.58 -4.49 -7.71
C GLY A 134 -3.75 -4.11 -6.49
N ILE A 135 -4.40 -3.95 -5.37
CA ILE A 135 -3.76 -3.72 -4.06
C ILE A 135 -3.39 -5.07 -3.48
N TYR A 136 -2.10 -5.26 -3.23
CA TYR A 136 -1.57 -6.50 -2.68
C TYR A 136 -1.04 -6.28 -1.28
N PHE A 137 -1.53 -7.08 -0.35
CA PHE A 137 -0.91 -7.26 0.95
C PHE A 137 0.19 -8.33 0.82
N CYS A 138 1.37 -8.02 1.35
CA CYS A 138 2.55 -8.88 1.28
C CYS A 138 2.85 -9.43 2.66
N GLU A 139 2.56 -10.71 2.89
CA GLU A 139 2.95 -11.41 4.12
C GLU A 139 4.31 -12.06 3.93
N PHE A 140 5.28 -11.72 4.76
CA PHE A 140 6.64 -12.24 4.64
C PHE A 140 7.03 -13.24 5.72
N ARG A 141 6.16 -13.44 6.75
CA ARG A 141 6.35 -14.44 7.79
C ARG A 141 5.58 -15.72 7.49
N ASN A 142 6.14 -16.87 7.89
CA ASN A 142 5.45 -18.15 7.79
C ASN A 142 4.21 -18.21 8.70
N TYR A 143 4.28 -17.53 9.85
CA TYR A 143 3.21 -17.46 10.86
C TYR A 143 2.97 -16.01 11.31
N GLY A 144 2.63 -15.14 10.37
CA GLY A 144 2.44 -13.70 10.62
C GLY A 144 1.23 -13.33 11.47
N GLY A 145 0.24 -14.22 11.54
CA GLY A 145 -1.00 -13.96 12.26
C GLY A 145 -1.89 -12.90 11.58
N ARG A 146 -2.74 -12.27 12.37
CA ARG A 146 -3.58 -11.16 11.89
C ARG A 146 -2.77 -9.88 11.83
N ARG A 147 -2.96 -9.10 10.75
CA ARG A 147 -2.22 -7.85 10.54
C ARG A 147 -3.16 -6.65 10.59
N GLN A 148 -2.67 -5.57 11.17
CA GLN A 148 -3.41 -4.32 11.27
C GLN A 148 -3.02 -3.39 10.13
N ILE A 149 -4.02 -2.81 9.49
CA ILE A 149 -3.83 -1.72 8.54
C ILE A 149 -4.72 -0.55 8.94
N ILE A 150 -4.27 0.65 8.62
CA ILE A 150 -5.05 1.87 8.78
C ILE A 150 -5.26 2.53 7.41
N MET A 151 -6.49 2.88 7.11
CA MET A 151 -6.90 3.56 5.88
C MET A 151 -7.31 4.98 6.22
N THR A 152 -6.79 5.94 5.46
CA THR A 152 -7.10 7.36 5.65
C THR A 152 -7.49 7.97 4.30
N ILE A 153 -8.65 8.62 4.23
CA ILE A 153 -9.05 9.42 3.08
C ILE A 153 -8.91 10.89 3.43
N ILE A 154 -8.26 11.63 2.54
CA ILE A 154 -8.12 13.08 2.60
C ILE A 154 -8.71 13.65 1.31
N SER A 155 -9.68 14.57 1.42
CA SER A 155 -10.34 15.24 0.29
C SER A 155 -10.59 16.71 0.57
#